data_4123cc9f2ebc719e58bc81b8c86e6d39
#
_entry.id   4123cc9f2ebc719e58bc81b8c86e6d39
#
_cell.length_a   1.000
_cell.length_b   1.000
_cell.length_c   1.000
_cell.angle_alpha   90.00
_cell.angle_beta   90.00
_cell.angle_gamma   90.00
#
_symmetry.space_group_name_H-M   'P 1'
#
loop_
_entity.id
_entity.type
_entity.pdbx_description
1 polymer ?
#
loop_
_entity_poly.entity_id
_entity_poly.type
_entity_poly.pdbx_seq_one_letter_code
_entity_poly.pdbx_strand_id
1 'polypeptide(L)'
;MSGSYSEEHSAKRLSEQSAARKAVRTARRLVVKIGSSSISHAGGGLDREKLDTLTTALEQRMAAGSDVFVVSSGAISAGITPLELHKRPRDIATKQAAAAVGQIELAKAWGESFSRYERTAAQVLLTASDLGKRDRARNAQNTLDRLRLL
;
A
#
# COMPACT_ATOMS: atom_id res chain seq x y z
N MET A 1 -5.09 37.31 -25.81
CA MET A 1 -6.08 36.96 -24.75
C MET A 1 -5.95 35.52 -24.21
N SER A 2 -4.93 34.74 -24.57
CA SER A 2 -4.78 33.32 -24.14
C SER A 2 -3.95 33.10 -22.85
N GLY A 3 -3.28 34.14 -22.34
CA GLY A 3 -2.43 34.00 -21.14
C GLY A 3 -3.17 33.90 -19.80
N SER A 4 -4.26 34.61 -19.64
CA SER A 4 -4.99 34.69 -18.36
C SER A 4 -5.70 33.38 -17.99
N TYR A 5 -6.20 32.63 -18.98
CA TYR A 5 -6.90 31.35 -18.79
C TYR A 5 -5.95 30.23 -18.30
N SER A 6 -4.70 30.27 -18.72
CA SER A 6 -3.66 29.32 -18.31
C SER A 6 -3.16 29.57 -16.89
N GLU A 7 -3.04 30.84 -16.50
CA GLU A 7 -2.60 31.23 -15.15
C GLU A 7 -3.66 30.97 -14.08
N GLU A 8 -4.93 31.26 -14.37
CA GLU A 8 -6.04 30.95 -13.46
C GLU A 8 -6.22 29.45 -13.25
N HIS A 9 -6.09 28.63 -14.30
CA HIS A 9 -6.14 27.17 -14.19
C HIS A 9 -4.96 26.61 -13.37
N SER A 10 -3.78 27.18 -13.51
CA SER A 10 -2.59 26.81 -12.76
C SER A 10 -2.72 27.16 -11.27
N ALA A 11 -3.19 28.37 -10.97
CA ALA A 11 -3.41 28.83 -9.59
C ALA A 11 -4.50 28.01 -8.88
N LYS A 12 -5.59 27.68 -9.59
CA LYS A 12 -6.66 26.82 -9.07
C LYS A 12 -6.14 25.41 -8.73
N ARG A 13 -5.36 24.79 -9.61
CA ARG A 13 -4.74 23.48 -9.37
C ARG A 13 -3.79 23.51 -8.15
N LEU A 14 -3.01 24.54 -7.99
CA LEU A 14 -2.11 24.70 -6.84
C LEU A 14 -2.88 24.86 -5.52
N SER A 15 -3.98 25.61 -5.52
CA SER A 15 -4.84 25.78 -4.35
C SER A 15 -5.56 24.47 -3.98
N GLU A 16 -6.08 23.74 -4.97
CA GLU A 16 -6.71 22.42 -4.77
C GLU A 16 -5.71 21.38 -4.24
N GLN A 17 -4.48 21.36 -4.77
CA GLN A 17 -3.41 20.50 -4.26
C GLN A 17 -3.00 20.85 -2.83
N SER A 18 -2.97 22.13 -2.48
CA SER A 18 -2.68 22.59 -1.13
C SER A 18 -3.76 22.17 -0.14
N ALA A 19 -5.04 22.32 -0.50
CA ALA A 19 -6.18 21.89 0.30
C ALA A 19 -6.20 20.37 0.49
N ALA A 20 -5.94 19.58 -0.58
CA ALA A 20 -5.86 18.14 -0.52
C ALA A 20 -4.71 17.66 0.39
N ARG A 21 -3.53 18.26 0.28
CA ARG A 21 -2.38 17.97 1.17
C ARG A 21 -2.69 18.27 2.64
N LYS A 22 -3.39 19.38 2.90
CA LYS A 22 -3.83 19.73 4.26
C LYS A 22 -4.83 18.71 4.79
N ALA A 23 -5.80 18.29 3.98
CA ALA A 23 -6.77 17.26 4.35
C ALA A 23 -6.09 15.92 4.69
N VAL A 24 -5.12 15.48 3.89
CA VAL A 24 -4.32 14.28 4.19
C VAL A 24 -3.55 14.43 5.50
N ARG A 25 -2.97 15.59 5.76
CA ARG A 25 -2.21 15.84 7.01
C ARG A 25 -3.05 15.75 8.27
N THR A 26 -4.33 16.08 8.20
CA THR A 26 -5.24 16.11 9.36
C THR A 26 -6.20 14.92 9.39
N ALA A 27 -6.11 14.00 8.42
CA ALA A 27 -6.98 12.84 8.34
C ALA A 27 -6.76 11.90 9.52
N ARG A 28 -7.86 11.52 10.17
CA ARG A 28 -7.86 10.50 11.24
C ARG A 28 -7.75 9.08 10.71
N ARG A 29 -8.14 8.84 9.46
CA ARG A 29 -8.01 7.55 8.76
C ARG A 29 -7.35 7.77 7.42
N LEU A 30 -6.30 7.00 7.16
CA LEU A 30 -5.51 7.05 5.93
C LEU A 30 -5.55 5.70 5.24
N VAL A 31 -5.82 5.70 3.95
CA VAL A 31 -5.60 4.54 3.08
C VAL A 31 -4.45 4.89 2.16
N VAL A 32 -3.35 4.16 2.30
CA VAL A 32 -2.12 4.42 1.55
C VAL A 32 -1.90 3.30 0.54
N LYS A 33 -2.05 3.61 -0.74
CA LYS A 33 -1.76 2.65 -1.81
C LYS A 33 -0.28 2.70 -2.17
N ILE A 34 0.38 1.54 -2.14
CA ILE A 34 1.80 1.37 -2.44
C ILE A 34 1.95 0.47 -3.67
N GLY A 35 2.54 1.03 -4.73
CA GLY A 35 2.84 0.29 -5.95
C GLY A 35 4.07 -0.61 -5.78
N SER A 36 4.19 -1.65 -6.60
CA SER A 36 5.32 -2.60 -6.54
C SER A 36 6.69 -1.91 -6.71
N SER A 37 6.81 -0.94 -7.59
CA SER A 37 8.06 -0.19 -7.82
C SER A 37 8.54 0.61 -6.60
N SER A 38 7.62 0.94 -5.68
CA SER A 38 7.95 1.69 -4.46
C SER A 38 8.61 0.83 -3.37
N ILE A 39 8.53 -0.49 -3.49
CA ILE A 39 9.03 -1.44 -2.48
C ILE A 39 9.81 -2.60 -3.09
N SER A 40 10.19 -2.52 -4.36
CA SER A 40 10.96 -3.57 -5.04
C SER A 40 12.19 -2.98 -5.74
N HIS A 41 13.19 -3.81 -5.93
CA HIS A 41 14.31 -3.53 -6.81
C HIS A 41 13.89 -3.61 -8.29
N ALA A 42 14.63 -2.98 -9.18
CA ALA A 42 14.34 -2.98 -10.62
C ALA A 42 14.36 -4.41 -11.22
N GLY A 43 15.22 -5.28 -10.71
CA GLY A 43 15.34 -6.68 -11.14
C GLY A 43 14.34 -7.64 -10.47
N GLY A 44 13.55 -7.18 -9.51
CA GLY A 44 12.69 -8.01 -8.68
C GLY A 44 13.22 -8.18 -7.26
N GLY A 45 12.43 -8.82 -6.41
CA GLY A 45 12.70 -8.88 -4.97
C GLY A 45 12.25 -7.63 -4.21
N LEU A 46 12.10 -7.76 -2.90
CA LEU A 46 11.73 -6.65 -2.04
C LEU A 46 12.94 -5.79 -1.69
N ASP A 47 12.76 -4.50 -1.73
CA ASP A 47 13.72 -3.50 -1.27
C ASP A 47 13.37 -3.15 0.19
N ARG A 48 14.11 -3.75 1.12
CA ARG A 48 13.88 -3.61 2.56
C ARG A 48 14.08 -2.16 3.02
N GLU A 49 15.04 -1.45 2.49
CA GLU A 49 15.32 -0.06 2.86
C GLU A 49 14.17 0.87 2.48
N LYS A 50 13.63 0.73 1.26
CA LYS A 50 12.43 1.47 0.85
C LYS A 50 11.22 1.15 1.70
N LEU A 51 11.02 -0.13 2.03
CA LEU A 51 9.92 -0.58 2.86
C LEU A 51 10.02 0.00 4.27
N ASP A 52 11.21 -0.03 4.85
CA ASP A 52 11.50 0.54 6.17
C ASP A 52 11.31 2.06 6.21
N THR A 53 11.72 2.77 5.16
CA THR A 53 11.50 4.21 5.02
C THR A 53 10.00 4.53 4.97
N LEU A 54 9.22 3.76 4.19
CA LEU A 54 7.77 3.92 4.12
C LEU A 54 7.12 3.63 5.48
N THR A 55 7.52 2.54 6.14
CA THR A 55 6.98 2.17 7.45
C THR A 55 7.26 3.25 8.50
N THR A 56 8.44 3.86 8.48
CA THR A 56 8.77 5.00 9.35
C THR A 56 7.81 6.17 9.15
N ALA A 57 7.52 6.51 7.90
CA ALA A 57 6.59 7.59 7.59
C ALA A 57 5.14 7.26 7.99
N LEU A 58 4.72 5.99 7.86
CA LEU A 58 3.41 5.51 8.29
C LEU A 58 3.30 5.53 9.82
N GLU A 59 4.34 5.09 10.53
CA GLU A 59 4.38 5.12 12.00
C GLU A 59 4.25 6.54 12.55
N GLN A 60 4.88 7.53 11.95
CA GLN A 60 4.69 8.93 12.35
C GLN A 60 3.22 9.35 12.33
N ARG A 61 2.44 8.82 11.39
CA ARG A 61 1.00 9.09 11.30
C ARG A 61 0.20 8.33 12.35
N MET A 62 0.59 7.08 12.62
CA MET A 62 -0.04 6.24 13.65
C MET A 62 0.24 6.80 15.05
N ALA A 63 1.47 7.20 15.33
CA ALA A 63 1.85 7.85 16.58
C ALA A 63 1.11 9.19 16.80
N ALA A 64 0.75 9.89 15.71
CA ALA A 64 -0.08 11.09 15.76
C ALA A 64 -1.59 10.80 15.88
N GLY A 65 -2.00 9.54 16.08
CA GLY A 65 -3.38 9.13 16.30
C GLY A 65 -4.20 8.86 15.05
N SER A 66 -3.56 8.64 13.89
CA SER A 66 -4.28 8.24 12.68
C SER A 66 -4.39 6.72 12.57
N ASP A 67 -5.54 6.23 12.13
CA ASP A 67 -5.70 4.86 11.65
C ASP A 67 -5.07 4.74 10.25
N VAL A 68 -4.18 3.78 10.04
CA VAL A 68 -3.50 3.59 8.75
C VAL A 68 -3.83 2.23 8.15
N PHE A 69 -4.32 2.24 6.91
CA PHE A 69 -4.51 1.05 6.09
C PHE A 69 -3.56 1.11 4.90
N VAL A 70 -2.77 0.06 4.71
CA VAL A 70 -1.84 -0.06 3.58
C VAL A 70 -2.43 -0.98 2.52
N VAL A 71 -2.62 -0.46 1.31
CA VAL A 71 -2.98 -1.26 0.13
C VAL A 71 -1.72 -1.50 -0.67
N SER A 72 -1.07 -2.63 -0.41
CA SER A 72 0.24 -2.95 -0.99
C SER A 72 0.11 -3.81 -2.24
N SER A 73 0.88 -3.47 -3.27
CA SER A 73 1.23 -4.34 -4.39
C SER A 73 2.61 -4.95 -4.12
N GLY A 74 3.07 -5.84 -5.01
CA GLY A 74 4.47 -6.28 -4.99
C GLY A 74 4.67 -7.78 -4.80
N ALA A 75 3.59 -8.57 -4.60
CA ALA A 75 3.70 -10.02 -4.41
C ALA A 75 4.46 -10.72 -5.54
N ILE A 76 4.16 -10.42 -6.82
CA ILE A 76 4.90 -11.00 -7.95
C ILE A 76 6.39 -10.65 -7.86
N SER A 77 6.72 -9.38 -7.57
CA SER A 77 8.12 -8.96 -7.44
C SER A 77 8.83 -9.67 -6.27
N ALA A 78 8.14 -9.83 -5.15
CA ALA A 78 8.66 -10.51 -3.97
C ALA A 78 8.96 -11.99 -4.24
N GLY A 79 8.16 -12.64 -5.11
CA GLY A 79 8.34 -14.04 -5.47
C GLY A 79 9.43 -14.32 -6.51
N ILE A 80 9.97 -13.30 -7.17
CA ILE A 80 11.02 -13.47 -8.20
C ILE A 80 12.27 -14.11 -7.60
N THR A 81 12.77 -13.57 -6.51
CA THR A 81 14.00 -14.03 -5.85
C THR A 81 13.87 -15.45 -5.26
N PRO A 82 12.84 -15.78 -4.46
CA PRO A 82 12.69 -17.13 -3.92
C PRO A 82 12.48 -18.22 -4.98
N LEU A 83 11.94 -17.85 -6.14
CA LEU A 83 11.74 -18.77 -7.27
C LEU A 83 12.89 -18.73 -8.28
N GLU A 84 13.97 -18.03 -7.98
CA GLU A 84 15.17 -17.92 -8.84
C GLU A 84 14.84 -17.47 -10.27
N LEU A 85 13.80 -16.65 -10.43
CA LEU A 85 13.41 -16.14 -11.74
C LEU A 85 14.36 -15.02 -12.17
N HIS A 86 14.96 -15.16 -13.36
CA HIS A 86 15.89 -14.17 -13.90
C HIS A 86 15.23 -12.84 -14.32
N LYS A 87 13.91 -12.85 -14.53
CA LYS A 87 13.12 -11.68 -14.93
C LYS A 87 11.65 -11.83 -14.53
N ARG A 88 10.96 -10.70 -14.56
CA ARG A 88 9.51 -10.68 -14.30
C ARG A 88 8.77 -11.57 -15.31
N PRO A 89 7.99 -12.57 -14.87
CA PRO A 89 7.28 -13.49 -15.75
C PRO A 89 6.23 -12.77 -16.61
N ARG A 90 6.02 -13.28 -17.83
CA ARG A 90 5.02 -12.73 -18.76
C ARG A 90 3.74 -13.54 -18.79
N ASP A 91 3.86 -14.86 -18.68
CA ASP A 91 2.71 -15.76 -18.65
C ASP A 91 1.95 -15.71 -17.32
N ILE A 92 0.66 -16.03 -17.36
CA ILE A 92 -0.23 -15.92 -16.21
C ILE A 92 0.11 -16.94 -15.13
N ALA A 93 0.40 -18.19 -15.50
CA ALA A 93 0.66 -19.25 -14.56
C ALA A 93 1.89 -18.95 -13.69
N THR A 94 3.00 -18.54 -14.32
CA THR A 94 4.21 -18.14 -13.59
C THR A 94 4.00 -16.87 -12.77
N LYS A 95 3.21 -15.90 -13.24
CA LYS A 95 2.83 -14.74 -12.43
C LYS A 95 2.06 -15.11 -11.17
N GLN A 96 1.11 -16.06 -11.31
CA GLN A 96 0.31 -16.54 -10.18
C GLN A 96 1.18 -17.31 -9.17
N ALA A 97 2.07 -18.19 -9.66
CA ALA A 97 3.03 -18.89 -8.80
C ALA A 97 3.95 -17.91 -8.06
N ALA A 98 4.52 -16.93 -8.77
CA ALA A 98 5.33 -15.89 -8.15
C ALA A 98 4.55 -15.05 -7.13
N ALA A 99 3.28 -14.73 -7.41
CA ALA A 99 2.43 -14.02 -6.46
C ALA A 99 2.14 -14.86 -5.20
N ALA A 100 1.89 -16.15 -5.35
CA ALA A 100 1.60 -17.04 -4.23
C ALA A 100 2.78 -17.15 -3.25
N VAL A 101 4.00 -17.38 -3.77
CA VAL A 101 5.22 -17.41 -2.96
C VAL A 101 5.54 -16.01 -2.40
N GLY A 102 5.50 -15.01 -3.25
CA GLY A 102 5.88 -13.65 -2.87
C GLY A 102 4.90 -12.96 -1.94
N GLN A 103 3.65 -13.43 -1.85
CA GLN A 103 2.69 -12.88 -0.89
C GLN A 103 3.11 -13.19 0.55
N ILE A 104 3.71 -14.34 0.80
CA ILE A 104 4.25 -14.71 2.11
C ILE A 104 5.42 -13.77 2.47
N GLU A 105 6.35 -13.60 1.53
CA GLU A 105 7.51 -12.72 1.71
C GLU A 105 7.10 -11.25 1.93
N LEU A 106 6.10 -10.79 1.19
CA LEU A 106 5.57 -9.43 1.32
C LEU A 106 4.93 -9.20 2.70
N ALA A 107 4.09 -10.14 3.14
CA ALA A 107 3.44 -10.04 4.45
C ALA A 107 4.46 -10.07 5.59
N LYS A 108 5.44 -10.97 5.51
CA LYS A 108 6.56 -11.06 6.44
C LYS A 108 7.35 -9.76 6.48
N ALA A 109 7.68 -9.19 5.33
CA ALA A 109 8.44 -7.95 5.23
C ALA A 109 7.72 -6.77 5.90
N TRP A 110 6.41 -6.62 5.69
CA TRP A 110 5.62 -5.61 6.39
C TRP A 110 5.57 -5.86 7.90
N GLY A 111 5.36 -7.12 8.33
CA GLY A 111 5.36 -7.49 9.75
C GLY A 111 6.67 -7.16 10.44
N GLU A 112 7.81 -7.54 9.85
CA GLU A 112 9.15 -7.26 10.37
C GLU A 112 9.43 -5.75 10.43
N SER A 113 9.03 -5.00 9.41
CA SER A 113 9.25 -3.55 9.38
C SER A 113 8.43 -2.82 10.43
N PHE A 114 7.17 -3.21 10.67
CA PHE A 114 6.32 -2.61 11.70
C PHE A 114 6.69 -3.07 13.11
N SER A 115 7.24 -4.29 13.29
CA SER A 115 7.67 -4.78 14.61
C SER A 115 8.77 -3.92 15.25
N ARG A 116 9.54 -3.18 14.46
CA ARG A 116 10.51 -2.19 14.95
C ARG A 116 9.88 -1.08 15.80
N TYR A 117 8.57 -0.88 15.65
CA TYR A 117 7.76 0.09 16.38
C TYR A 117 6.75 -0.58 17.32
N GLU A 118 6.96 -1.85 17.64
CA GLU A 118 6.05 -2.64 18.48
C GLU A 118 4.62 -2.71 17.93
N ARG A 119 4.47 -2.59 16.59
CA ARG A 119 3.18 -2.68 15.90
C ARG A 119 2.97 -4.06 15.31
N THR A 120 1.79 -4.61 15.54
CA THR A 120 1.33 -5.83 14.88
C THR A 120 0.73 -5.49 13.52
N ALA A 121 1.27 -6.09 12.45
CA ALA A 121 0.67 -6.00 11.13
C ALA A 121 -0.27 -7.19 10.89
N ALA A 122 -1.45 -6.91 10.36
CA ALA A 122 -2.39 -7.94 9.90
C ALA A 122 -2.58 -7.85 8.38
N GLN A 123 -2.76 -9.00 7.73
CA GLN A 123 -3.06 -9.06 6.30
C GLN A 123 -4.51 -9.45 6.07
N VAL A 124 -5.20 -8.68 5.23
CA VAL A 124 -6.54 -9.01 4.73
C VAL A 124 -6.50 -9.08 3.22
N LEU A 125 -6.83 -10.23 2.65
CA LEU A 125 -6.92 -10.44 1.21
C LEU A 125 -8.38 -10.34 0.79
N LEU A 126 -8.67 -9.42 -0.12
CA LEU A 126 -10.02 -9.15 -0.61
C LEU A 126 -10.08 -9.32 -2.13
N THR A 127 -11.16 -9.90 -2.60
CA THR A 127 -11.49 -9.98 -4.02
C THR A 127 -12.56 -8.95 -4.39
N ALA A 128 -12.73 -8.69 -5.69
CA ALA A 128 -13.82 -7.86 -6.19
C ALA A 128 -15.21 -8.41 -5.77
N SER A 129 -15.35 -9.74 -5.67
CA SER A 129 -16.56 -10.40 -5.19
C SER A 129 -16.86 -10.10 -3.71
N ASP A 130 -15.82 -9.93 -2.89
CA ASP A 130 -15.99 -9.62 -1.47
C ASP A 130 -16.47 -8.18 -1.26
N LEU A 131 -16.09 -7.27 -2.14
CA LEU A 131 -16.58 -5.88 -2.12
C LEU A 131 -17.93 -5.71 -2.81
N GLY A 132 -18.24 -6.55 -3.81
CA GLY A 132 -19.49 -6.46 -4.59
C GLY A 132 -20.71 -7.10 -3.91
N LYS A 133 -20.54 -7.96 -2.93
CA LYS A 133 -21.62 -8.61 -2.19
C LYS A 133 -21.77 -8.00 -0.80
N ARG A 134 -22.98 -7.50 -0.50
CA ARG A 134 -23.26 -6.74 0.73
C ARG A 134 -22.82 -7.46 2.02
N ASP A 135 -23.10 -8.76 2.12
CA ASP A 135 -22.75 -9.52 3.33
C ASP A 135 -21.24 -9.70 3.48
N ARG A 136 -20.53 -9.99 2.38
CA ARG A 136 -19.08 -10.12 2.38
C ARG A 136 -18.38 -8.79 2.65
N ALA A 137 -18.85 -7.70 2.04
CA ALA A 137 -18.33 -6.36 2.28
C ALA A 137 -18.50 -5.97 3.76
N ARG A 138 -19.65 -6.29 4.37
CA ARG A 138 -19.89 -6.06 5.80
C ARG A 138 -18.93 -6.88 6.66
N ASN A 139 -18.72 -8.15 6.35
CA ASN A 139 -17.79 -9.00 7.10
C ASN A 139 -16.34 -8.48 7.00
N ALA A 140 -15.91 -8.07 5.81
CA ALA A 140 -14.61 -7.46 5.62
C ALA A 140 -14.46 -6.16 6.44
N GLN A 141 -15.48 -5.30 6.41
CA GLN A 141 -15.49 -4.07 7.20
C GLN A 141 -15.42 -4.36 8.71
N ASN A 142 -16.22 -5.29 9.22
CA ASN A 142 -16.21 -5.67 10.64
C ASN A 142 -14.83 -6.20 11.05
N THR A 143 -14.18 -6.99 10.19
CA THR A 143 -12.83 -7.51 10.44
C THR A 143 -11.82 -6.38 10.53
N LEU A 144 -11.84 -5.43 9.57
CA LEU A 144 -10.95 -4.28 9.57
C LEU A 144 -11.17 -3.37 10.78
N ASP A 145 -12.44 -3.13 11.16
CA ASP A 145 -12.78 -2.34 12.34
C ASP A 145 -12.33 -3.03 13.63
N ARG A 146 -12.42 -4.36 13.69
CA ARG A 146 -11.96 -5.13 14.86
C ARG A 146 -10.43 -5.11 14.98
N LEU A 147 -9.72 -5.34 13.88
CA LEU A 147 -8.24 -5.27 13.86
C LEU A 147 -7.69 -3.92 14.31
N ARG A 148 -8.41 -2.85 14.01
CA ARG A 148 -8.05 -1.50 14.45
C ARG A 148 -8.18 -1.28 15.96
N LEU A 149 -9.05 -2.03 16.62
CA LEU A 149 -9.33 -1.91 18.05
C LEU A 149 -8.46 -2.82 18.92
N LEU A 150 -7.82 -3.82 18.33
CA LEU A 150 -6.92 -4.77 18.99
C LEU A 150 -5.48 -4.33 18.89
#